data_d1e189a0f3b6c4c1089cca8778868005
#
_entry.id   d1e189a0f3b6c4c1089cca8778868005
#
_cell.length_a   1.000
_cell.length_b   1.000
_cell.length_c   1.000
_cell.angle_alpha   90.00
_cell.angle_beta   90.00
_cell.angle_gamma   90.00
#
_symmetry.space_group_name_H-M   'P 1'
#
loop_
_entity.id
_entity.type
_entity.pdbx_description
1 polymer ?
#
loop_
_entity_poly.entity_id
_entity_poly.type
_entity_poly.pdbx_seq_one_letter_code
_entity_poly.pdbx_strand_id
1 'polypeptide(L)'
;MTSPATRFRRAIVRLTTGCLLTAGLVAAGPAVAESAQPADPALAAARVVPVQLTGPADKRFNLVVMGDGYTAEETAAFRADVDTHLGVLWSIEPFASYRSYINVWAVEVPSPESGVDCDPGLDAPRRDTPLDMGFWGGCNPASVQRLLTVDSAKAAALAGLVPGTSPANRQIVALANSDTYGGAGGSYATASGGNALSSLITPHEIGHSLGGLQDEYDYYARGVAGGAYEGTEPSSAHHTLLTEPQIREQRAKWWRWLGEPSEAGGVIGRHEGGLYSTTGVWRPSRHSIMKTLGYAFDQVEREVMVRAISAKVNLLQDHTPNSAPIGADRTVWVDTLHPLGGELDVAWRLDGRTLRTGNARTVDLRALSLSAGAHTLTATVTDPTPFVRDPAVRGSAALTRTVSWTVDRALTTPGDLAEAAFTGHTPTTAPVGARSVVHADTTHPTRSAPAVRWRLDGRPVANPGNDRDLDLRALRLTPGTHTLTARIPGTEAELRWTVDARPATASYELSTPLRTVNRPGRPVEYVYDGPFTMGLAARDDQPGSVVRQFRVNGDGWYTYYGWPTDADAPFRFSPSGTVIDDLVYGKLGRSRAVPWDDATPDYGTHTIEYRTIDAAGNVGPAESFLVTLVKPRG
;
A
#
# COMPACT_ATOMS: atom_id res chain seq x y z
N MET A 1 52.07 -13.72 -35.03
CA MET A 1 53.01 -13.82 -33.89
C MET A 1 52.15 -14.06 -32.66
N THR A 2 51.92 -15.25 -32.43
CA THR A 2 51.87 -16.24 -31.35
C THR A 2 51.55 -15.72 -29.92
N SER A 3 50.40 -16.15 -29.46
CA SER A 3 49.97 -16.28 -28.05
C SER A 3 50.90 -17.19 -27.24
N PRO A 4 50.85 -17.17 -25.89
CA PRO A 4 50.39 -18.43 -25.32
C PRO A 4 49.37 -18.32 -24.18
N ALA A 5 48.48 -19.31 -24.17
CA ALA A 5 47.56 -19.66 -23.12
C ALA A 5 48.24 -20.29 -21.90
N THR A 6 47.80 -19.96 -20.72
CA THR A 6 48.20 -20.63 -19.47
C THR A 6 47.01 -21.38 -18.85
N ARG A 7 47.12 -22.70 -18.83
CA ARG A 7 46.17 -23.62 -18.19
C ARG A 7 46.47 -23.69 -16.67
N PHE A 8 45.47 -23.53 -15.85
CA PHE A 8 45.54 -23.90 -14.43
C PHE A 8 44.89 -25.29 -14.24
N ARG A 9 45.71 -26.21 -13.71
CA ARG A 9 45.31 -27.56 -13.30
C ARG A 9 44.68 -27.52 -11.91
N ARG A 10 43.55 -28.21 -11.78
CA ARG A 10 42.93 -28.54 -10.48
C ARG A 10 43.70 -29.70 -9.85
N ALA A 11 44.16 -29.50 -8.61
CA ALA A 11 44.67 -30.58 -7.76
C ALA A 11 43.55 -31.02 -6.80
N ILE A 12 43.23 -32.33 -6.88
CA ILE A 12 42.32 -33.01 -5.93
C ILE A 12 43.19 -33.62 -4.84
N VAL A 13 43.03 -33.18 -3.58
CA VAL A 13 43.63 -33.84 -2.41
C VAL A 13 42.54 -34.67 -1.75
N ARG A 14 42.77 -36.00 -1.75
CA ARG A 14 42.02 -36.97 -0.93
C ARG A 14 42.72 -37.06 0.43
N LEU A 15 41.99 -36.77 1.51
CA LEU A 15 42.42 -37.12 2.87
C LEU A 15 41.66 -38.37 3.32
N THR A 16 42.43 -39.39 3.67
CA THR A 16 41.98 -40.63 4.27
C THR A 16 41.88 -40.46 5.80
N THR A 17 40.77 -40.92 6.33
CA THR A 17 40.43 -40.93 7.75
C THR A 17 41.20 -42.00 8.50
N GLY A 18 41.95 -41.63 9.55
CA GLY A 18 42.49 -42.56 10.53
C GLY A 18 41.90 -42.23 11.91
N CYS A 19 41.10 -43.14 12.46
CA CYS A 19 40.65 -43.08 13.85
C CYS A 19 41.76 -43.50 14.82
N LEU A 20 42.11 -42.62 15.73
CA LEU A 20 42.85 -42.98 16.97
C LEU A 20 42.05 -42.46 18.16
N LEU A 21 41.47 -43.37 18.92
CA LEU A 21 40.84 -43.11 20.21
C LEU A 21 41.96 -42.86 21.25
N THR A 22 42.07 -41.63 21.75
CA THR A 22 42.77 -41.32 22.98
C THR A 22 41.77 -40.71 23.96
N ALA A 23 41.52 -41.43 25.06
CA ALA A 23 40.75 -40.93 26.18
C ALA A 23 41.59 -39.87 26.93
N GLY A 24 41.25 -38.61 26.74
CA GLY A 24 41.79 -37.48 27.49
C GLY A 24 40.75 -36.98 28.49
N LEU A 25 41.06 -37.03 29.79
CA LEU A 25 40.33 -36.32 30.82
C LEU A 25 40.40 -34.82 30.52
N VAL A 26 39.27 -34.25 30.14
CA VAL A 26 39.09 -32.79 30.06
C VAL A 26 38.63 -32.32 31.44
N ALA A 27 39.51 -31.64 32.17
CA ALA A 27 39.14 -30.88 33.35
C ALA A 27 38.18 -29.77 32.91
N ALA A 28 36.95 -29.74 33.47
CA ALA A 28 36.00 -28.67 33.28
C ALA A 28 36.58 -27.37 33.89
N GLY A 29 37.06 -26.48 33.03
CA GLY A 29 37.33 -25.09 33.42
C GLY A 29 36.01 -24.38 33.76
N PRO A 30 36.03 -23.34 34.61
CA PRO A 30 34.84 -22.60 34.95
C PRO A 30 34.23 -22.01 33.67
N ALA A 31 32.97 -22.31 33.43
CA ALA A 31 32.20 -21.66 32.38
C ALA A 31 32.24 -20.15 32.65
N VAL A 32 32.90 -19.41 31.77
CA VAL A 32 32.77 -17.95 31.75
C VAL A 32 31.31 -17.70 31.43
N ALA A 33 30.57 -17.21 32.40
CA ALA A 33 29.22 -16.72 32.15
C ALA A 33 29.34 -15.64 31.08
N GLU A 34 28.82 -15.94 29.91
CA GLU A 34 28.62 -14.95 28.85
C GLU A 34 27.77 -13.83 29.49
N SER A 35 28.41 -12.70 29.71
CA SER A 35 27.72 -11.54 30.27
C SER A 35 26.59 -11.19 29.27
N ALA A 36 25.34 -11.45 29.67
CA ALA A 36 24.19 -11.00 28.92
C ALA A 36 24.40 -9.50 28.66
N GLN A 37 24.51 -9.11 27.38
CA GLN A 37 24.50 -7.70 27.02
C GLN A 37 23.26 -7.09 27.67
N PRO A 38 23.38 -5.90 28.30
CA PRO A 38 22.20 -5.23 28.83
C PRO A 38 21.15 -5.12 27.71
N ALA A 39 19.94 -5.58 28.00
CA ALA A 39 18.84 -5.50 27.05
C ALA A 39 18.68 -4.03 26.65
N ASP A 40 18.58 -3.79 25.34
CA ASP A 40 18.35 -2.44 24.81
C ASP A 40 17.14 -1.82 25.51
N PRO A 41 17.27 -0.67 26.20
CA PRO A 41 16.18 -0.04 26.94
C PRO A 41 14.97 0.28 26.03
N ALA A 42 15.22 0.62 24.78
CA ALA A 42 14.16 0.90 23.80
C ALA A 42 13.30 -0.35 23.53
N LEU A 43 13.93 -1.53 23.38
CA LEU A 43 13.20 -2.78 23.21
C LEU A 43 12.37 -3.15 24.44
N ALA A 44 12.89 -2.86 25.65
CA ALA A 44 12.17 -3.15 26.89
C ALA A 44 10.98 -2.21 27.14
N ALA A 45 11.06 -0.96 26.66
CA ALA A 45 10.02 0.05 26.78
C ALA A 45 8.99 -0.01 25.64
N ALA A 46 9.31 -0.68 24.54
CA ALA A 46 8.46 -0.72 23.35
C ALA A 46 7.15 -1.48 23.60
N ARG A 47 6.06 -0.93 23.05
CA ARG A 47 4.74 -1.51 23.07
C ARG A 47 4.21 -1.73 21.68
N VAL A 48 3.85 -2.97 21.34
CA VAL A 48 3.20 -3.31 20.08
C VAL A 48 1.70 -3.14 20.21
N VAL A 49 1.12 -2.29 19.37
CA VAL A 49 -0.31 -1.98 19.34
C VAL A 49 -0.89 -2.35 17.99
N PRO A 50 -1.89 -3.24 17.91
CA PRO A 50 -2.58 -3.50 16.67
C PRO A 50 -3.44 -2.29 16.26
N VAL A 51 -3.20 -1.74 15.07
CA VAL A 51 -4.00 -0.67 14.47
C VAL A 51 -5.08 -1.25 13.55
N GLN A 52 -4.70 -2.23 12.72
CA GLN A 52 -5.62 -2.95 11.85
C GLN A 52 -5.23 -4.43 11.82
N LEU A 53 -6.21 -5.29 12.03
CA LEU A 53 -6.05 -6.74 11.89
C LEU A 53 -7.04 -7.28 10.86
N THR A 54 -6.54 -8.10 9.95
CA THR A 54 -7.31 -8.77 8.89
C THR A 54 -7.18 -10.28 8.95
N GLY A 55 -6.30 -10.79 9.80
CA GLY A 55 -6.07 -12.21 10.03
C GLY A 55 -4.75 -12.47 10.75
N PRO A 56 -4.33 -13.74 10.88
CA PRO A 56 -3.07 -14.13 11.53
C PRO A 56 -1.87 -13.42 10.89
N ALA A 57 -0.94 -12.94 11.73
CA ALA A 57 0.21 -12.16 11.25
C ALA A 57 1.12 -12.94 10.29
N ASP A 58 1.28 -14.24 10.52
CA ASP A 58 2.08 -15.14 9.65
C ASP A 58 1.44 -15.36 8.26
N LYS A 59 0.16 -15.03 8.10
CA LYS A 59 -0.60 -15.17 6.86
C LYS A 59 -0.93 -13.83 6.17
N ARG A 60 -0.46 -12.72 6.71
CA ARG A 60 -0.75 -11.36 6.20
C ARG A 60 0.52 -10.60 5.87
N PHE A 61 0.38 -9.63 5.01
CA PHE A 61 1.36 -8.56 4.90
C PHE A 61 1.23 -7.66 6.12
N ASN A 62 2.33 -7.44 6.84
CA ASN A 62 2.34 -6.65 8.07
C ASN A 62 3.06 -5.33 7.83
N LEU A 63 2.32 -4.23 7.87
CA LEU A 63 2.88 -2.88 7.88
C LEU A 63 3.17 -2.53 9.34
N VAL A 64 4.45 -2.33 9.67
CA VAL A 64 4.90 -1.98 11.01
C VAL A 64 5.30 -0.51 11.00
N VAL A 65 4.53 0.33 11.67
CA VAL A 65 4.79 1.76 11.83
C VAL A 65 5.41 2.01 13.18
N MET A 66 6.51 2.72 13.23
CA MET A 66 7.21 3.05 14.49
C MET A 66 7.57 4.53 14.52
N GLY A 67 7.55 5.09 15.72
CA GLY A 67 7.88 6.50 15.95
C GLY A 67 9.30 6.68 16.47
N ASP A 68 9.94 7.78 16.10
CA ASP A 68 11.20 8.24 16.68
C ASP A 68 11.09 9.68 17.14
N GLY A 69 11.67 9.98 18.30
CA GLY A 69 11.61 11.31 18.88
C GLY A 69 10.25 11.68 19.51
N TYR A 70 9.31 10.75 19.67
CA TYR A 70 8.07 10.96 20.42
C TYR A 70 8.28 10.54 21.87
N THR A 71 8.18 11.49 22.81
CA THR A 71 8.23 11.20 24.25
C THR A 71 6.99 10.45 24.71
N ALA A 72 6.95 10.00 25.96
CA ALA A 72 5.79 9.34 26.52
C ALA A 72 4.52 10.21 26.46
N GLU A 73 4.67 11.52 26.66
CA GLU A 73 3.61 12.53 26.60
C GLU A 73 3.12 12.76 25.15
N GLU A 74 3.96 12.50 24.16
CA GLU A 74 3.68 12.70 22.73
C GLU A 74 3.14 11.43 22.04
N THR A 75 2.87 10.35 22.78
CA THR A 75 2.30 9.11 22.22
C THR A 75 0.99 9.35 21.47
N ALA A 76 0.17 10.30 21.93
CA ALA A 76 -1.09 10.66 21.25
C ALA A 76 -0.83 11.34 19.89
N ALA A 77 0.20 12.17 19.79
CA ALA A 77 0.64 12.79 18.53
C ALA A 77 1.12 11.70 17.53
N PHE A 78 1.97 10.78 17.98
CA PHE A 78 2.39 9.65 17.16
C PHE A 78 1.20 8.87 16.57
N ARG A 79 0.18 8.57 17.38
CA ARG A 79 -1.03 7.87 16.90
C ARG A 79 -1.81 8.68 15.87
N ALA A 80 -1.92 10.00 16.06
CA ALA A 80 -2.57 10.87 15.10
C ALA A 80 -1.81 10.94 13.77
N ASP A 81 -0.49 10.96 13.83
CA ASP A 81 0.35 10.90 12.63
C ASP A 81 0.18 9.57 11.91
N VAL A 82 0.20 8.44 12.63
CA VAL A 82 -0.08 7.10 12.06
C VAL A 82 -1.44 7.09 11.33
N ASP A 83 -2.50 7.62 11.96
CA ASP A 83 -3.84 7.66 11.35
C ASP A 83 -3.86 8.52 10.09
N THR A 84 -3.20 9.68 10.10
CA THR A 84 -3.09 10.59 8.95
C THR A 84 -2.37 9.93 7.77
N HIS A 85 -1.22 9.29 8.03
CA HIS A 85 -0.43 8.61 7.00
C HIS A 85 -1.17 7.40 6.41
N LEU A 86 -1.83 6.61 7.26
CA LEU A 86 -2.66 5.49 6.80
C LEU A 86 -3.88 5.98 6.01
N GLY A 87 -4.50 7.09 6.38
CA GLY A 87 -5.62 7.68 5.64
C GLY A 87 -5.28 7.95 4.19
N VAL A 88 -4.11 8.56 3.93
CA VAL A 88 -3.62 8.78 2.57
C VAL A 88 -3.30 7.46 1.87
N LEU A 89 -2.63 6.54 2.55
CA LEU A 89 -2.26 5.24 1.96
C LEU A 89 -3.51 4.47 1.49
N TRP A 90 -4.58 4.45 2.31
CA TRP A 90 -5.83 3.78 1.96
C TRP A 90 -6.67 4.49 0.89
N SER A 91 -6.35 5.74 0.55
CA SER A 91 -7.00 6.47 -0.54
C SER A 91 -6.38 6.22 -1.91
N ILE A 92 -5.25 5.51 -1.97
CA ILE A 92 -4.45 5.30 -3.18
C ILE A 92 -4.48 3.83 -3.59
N GLU A 93 -4.76 3.55 -4.88
CA GLU A 93 -4.61 2.21 -5.42
C GLU A 93 -3.12 1.84 -5.61
N PRO A 94 -2.69 0.59 -5.34
CA PRO A 94 -3.53 -0.57 -5.04
C PRO A 94 -3.82 -0.78 -3.54
N PHE A 95 -3.32 0.05 -2.65
CA PHE A 95 -3.50 -0.12 -1.20
C PHE A 95 -4.97 -0.09 -0.78
N ALA A 96 -5.81 0.72 -1.43
CA ALA A 96 -7.26 0.75 -1.20
C ALA A 96 -7.90 -0.62 -1.42
N SER A 97 -7.68 -1.23 -2.59
CA SER A 97 -8.24 -2.53 -2.94
C SER A 97 -7.66 -3.69 -2.14
N TYR A 98 -6.37 -3.63 -1.79
CA TYR A 98 -5.65 -4.70 -1.08
C TYR A 98 -5.55 -4.48 0.43
N ARG A 99 -6.28 -3.53 0.98
CA ARG A 99 -6.26 -3.20 2.40
C ARG A 99 -6.53 -4.43 3.30
N SER A 100 -7.41 -5.34 2.88
CA SER A 100 -7.71 -6.59 3.60
C SER A 100 -6.57 -7.61 3.62
N TYR A 101 -5.50 -7.42 2.83
CA TYR A 101 -4.30 -8.25 2.86
C TYR A 101 -3.33 -7.82 3.97
N ILE A 102 -3.56 -6.65 4.59
CA ILE A 102 -2.58 -5.93 5.37
C ILE A 102 -3.02 -5.83 6.82
N ASN A 103 -2.22 -6.37 7.73
CA ASN A 103 -2.26 -5.99 9.14
C ASN A 103 -1.41 -4.74 9.33
N VAL A 104 -1.82 -3.85 10.22
CA VAL A 104 -1.04 -2.67 10.63
C VAL A 104 -0.76 -2.73 12.11
N TRP A 105 0.49 -2.54 12.45
CA TRP A 105 0.98 -2.53 13.82
C TRP A 105 1.69 -1.21 14.10
N ALA A 106 1.37 -0.55 15.20
CA ALA A 106 2.15 0.55 15.72
C ALA A 106 3.11 0.03 16.78
N VAL A 107 4.38 0.38 16.67
CA VAL A 107 5.38 0.12 17.72
C VAL A 107 5.64 1.45 18.42
N GLU A 108 5.05 1.61 19.58
CA GLU A 108 5.18 2.78 20.44
C GLU A 108 6.45 2.62 21.29
N VAL A 109 7.42 3.49 21.07
CA VAL A 109 8.68 3.51 21.83
C VAL A 109 8.86 4.90 22.40
N PRO A 110 8.66 5.12 23.72
CA PRO A 110 8.91 6.42 24.33
C PRO A 110 10.36 6.86 24.11
N SER A 111 10.55 8.00 23.46
CA SER A 111 11.86 8.62 23.27
C SER A 111 12.30 9.37 24.54
N PRO A 112 13.57 9.28 24.92
CA PRO A 112 14.12 10.13 25.99
C PRO A 112 14.04 11.62 25.68
N GLU A 113 14.20 12.00 24.41
CA GLU A 113 14.15 13.39 23.94
C GLU A 113 13.12 13.53 22.81
N SER A 114 12.47 14.71 22.75
CA SER A 114 11.56 15.06 21.66
C SER A 114 12.31 15.55 20.44
N GLY A 115 11.84 15.16 19.23
CA GLY A 115 12.44 15.52 17.97
C GLY A 115 13.55 14.55 17.52
N VAL A 116 14.17 14.83 16.38
CA VAL A 116 15.19 13.99 15.75
C VAL A 116 16.45 14.79 15.38
N ASP A 117 17.50 14.11 14.96
CA ASP A 117 18.78 14.71 14.65
C ASP A 117 18.74 15.67 13.46
N CYS A 118 19.54 16.75 13.56
CA CYS A 118 19.74 17.74 12.49
C CYS A 118 18.42 18.35 11.96
N ASP A 119 17.49 18.61 12.88
CA ASP A 119 16.20 19.20 12.62
C ASP A 119 16.07 20.60 13.29
N PRO A 120 15.82 21.68 12.54
CA PRO A 120 15.63 21.75 11.10
C PRO A 120 16.94 21.88 10.29
N GLY A 121 18.10 21.88 10.90
CA GLY A 121 19.39 22.07 10.25
C GLY A 121 20.54 21.33 10.90
N LEU A 122 21.69 21.33 10.23
CA LEU A 122 22.90 20.63 10.68
C LEU A 122 23.49 21.18 12.00
N ASP A 123 23.15 22.39 12.37
CA ASP A 123 23.51 23.05 13.63
C ASP A 123 22.57 22.77 14.79
N ALA A 124 21.47 22.04 14.54
CA ALA A 124 20.55 21.62 15.57
C ALA A 124 21.19 20.59 16.53
N PRO A 125 20.76 20.54 17.80
CA PRO A 125 21.26 19.55 18.75
C PRO A 125 21.06 18.13 18.28
N ARG A 126 21.98 17.24 18.63
CA ARG A 126 21.77 15.80 18.54
C ARG A 126 20.78 15.36 19.60
N ARG A 127 19.95 14.38 19.25
CA ARG A 127 18.92 13.83 20.13
C ARG A 127 19.22 12.37 20.46
N ASP A 128 18.99 12.00 21.69
CA ASP A 128 18.98 10.60 22.10
C ASP A 128 17.59 10.01 21.82
N THR A 129 17.50 9.25 20.74
CA THR A 129 16.23 8.68 20.26
C THR A 129 16.35 7.18 19.96
N PRO A 130 15.23 6.42 20.06
CA PRO A 130 15.23 4.96 19.89
C PRO A 130 15.72 4.48 18.52
N LEU A 131 15.52 5.25 17.45
CA LEU A 131 15.82 4.86 16.08
C LEU A 131 16.95 5.66 15.44
N ASP A 132 17.54 6.62 16.17
CA ASP A 132 18.58 7.53 15.67
C ASP A 132 18.20 8.16 14.31
N MET A 133 16.95 8.59 14.16
CA MET A 133 16.53 9.25 12.93
C MET A 133 17.17 10.63 12.81
N GLY A 134 17.55 10.99 11.58
CA GLY A 134 18.16 12.30 11.32
C GLY A 134 18.01 12.75 9.88
N PHE A 135 17.79 14.07 9.73
CA PHE A 135 17.81 14.73 8.43
C PHE A 135 19.22 14.79 7.83
N TRP A 136 19.34 15.29 6.60
CA TRP A 136 20.60 15.37 5.87
C TRP A 136 21.30 14.01 5.67
N GLY A 137 20.51 12.92 5.53
CA GLY A 137 21.09 11.59 5.40
C GLY A 137 21.87 11.14 6.64
N GLY A 138 21.34 11.41 7.83
CA GLY A 138 21.98 11.16 9.11
C GLY A 138 23.01 12.23 9.45
N CYS A 139 22.65 13.51 9.23
CA CYS A 139 23.48 14.68 9.53
C CYS A 139 24.79 14.79 8.71
N ASN A 140 24.76 14.32 7.50
CA ASN A 140 25.86 14.45 6.55
C ASN A 140 25.76 15.80 5.81
N PRO A 141 26.70 16.74 5.98
CA PRO A 141 26.65 18.03 5.31
C PRO A 141 26.77 17.97 3.77
N ALA A 142 27.22 16.85 3.22
CA ALA A 142 27.25 16.61 1.78
C ALA A 142 25.92 16.08 1.22
N SER A 143 24.93 15.84 2.08
CA SER A 143 23.62 15.33 1.70
C SER A 143 22.60 16.46 1.52
N VAL A 144 21.35 16.12 1.21
CA VAL A 144 20.24 17.07 1.11
C VAL A 144 19.35 17.01 2.36
N GLN A 145 18.82 18.17 2.77
CA GLN A 145 18.07 18.29 4.02
C GLN A 145 16.94 17.27 4.15
N ARG A 146 16.14 17.09 3.09
CA ARG A 146 14.95 16.23 3.13
C ARG A 146 15.25 14.75 3.31
N LEU A 147 16.48 14.30 3.13
CA LEU A 147 16.84 12.90 3.25
C LEU A 147 16.87 12.52 4.73
N LEU A 148 15.79 11.89 5.18
CA LEU A 148 15.56 11.45 6.55
C LEU A 148 15.93 9.97 6.68
N THR A 149 16.95 9.66 7.44
CA THR A 149 17.44 8.28 7.64
C THR A 149 17.02 7.70 8.99
N VAL A 150 17.11 6.38 9.10
CA VAL A 150 16.82 5.60 10.30
C VAL A 150 17.92 4.57 10.51
N ASP A 151 18.28 4.26 11.76
CA ASP A 151 19.14 3.10 12.04
C ASP A 151 18.39 1.80 11.71
N SER A 152 18.83 1.15 10.65
CA SER A 152 18.18 -0.06 10.12
C SER A 152 18.22 -1.24 11.07
N ALA A 153 19.24 -1.36 11.92
CA ALA A 153 19.36 -2.46 12.89
C ALA A 153 18.37 -2.26 14.05
N LYS A 154 18.27 -1.04 14.57
CA LYS A 154 17.32 -0.67 15.61
C LYS A 154 15.87 -0.84 15.12
N ALA A 155 15.56 -0.36 13.90
CA ALA A 155 14.26 -0.52 13.28
C ALA A 155 13.89 -2.01 13.08
N ALA A 156 14.84 -2.83 12.62
CA ALA A 156 14.62 -4.27 12.47
C ALA A 156 14.38 -4.98 13.81
N ALA A 157 15.11 -4.58 14.86
CA ALA A 157 14.96 -5.15 16.19
C ALA A 157 13.58 -4.84 16.78
N LEU A 158 13.13 -3.58 16.73
CA LEU A 158 11.80 -3.16 17.17
C LEU A 158 10.68 -3.84 16.37
N ALA A 159 10.80 -3.93 15.06
CA ALA A 159 9.84 -4.66 14.24
C ALA A 159 9.81 -6.16 14.54
N GLY A 160 10.90 -6.71 15.06
CA GLY A 160 10.98 -8.09 15.54
C GLY A 160 10.10 -8.40 16.76
N LEU A 161 9.66 -7.37 17.49
CA LEU A 161 8.72 -7.51 18.62
C LEU A 161 7.30 -7.88 18.16
N VAL A 162 6.94 -7.66 16.88
CA VAL A 162 5.62 -8.00 16.34
C VAL A 162 5.54 -9.50 16.09
N PRO A 163 4.72 -10.25 16.86
CA PRO A 163 4.68 -11.71 16.76
C PRO A 163 4.19 -12.19 15.38
N GLY A 164 4.73 -13.30 14.89
CA GLY A 164 4.32 -13.91 13.61
C GLY A 164 4.80 -13.16 12.37
N THR A 165 5.67 -12.13 12.52
CA THR A 165 6.22 -11.37 11.40
C THR A 165 7.68 -11.69 11.13
N SER A 166 8.08 -11.48 9.89
CA SER A 166 9.47 -11.63 9.43
C SER A 166 9.73 -10.66 8.26
N PRO A 167 10.96 -10.44 7.83
CA PRO A 167 11.23 -9.63 6.63
C PRO A 167 10.48 -10.10 5.37
N ALA A 168 10.10 -11.37 5.30
CA ALA A 168 9.37 -11.92 4.15
C ALA A 168 7.93 -11.41 4.06
N ASN A 169 7.27 -11.16 5.19
CA ASN A 169 5.85 -10.78 5.25
C ASN A 169 5.60 -9.41 5.91
N ARG A 170 6.64 -8.57 6.07
CA ARG A 170 6.48 -7.23 6.66
C ARG A 170 7.15 -6.14 5.83
N GLN A 171 6.73 -4.90 6.06
CA GLN A 171 7.37 -3.65 5.66
C GLN A 171 7.37 -2.70 6.84
N ILE A 172 8.42 -1.89 6.97
CA ILE A 172 8.59 -0.92 8.05
C ILE A 172 8.38 0.50 7.51
N VAL A 173 7.67 1.31 8.28
CA VAL A 173 7.58 2.76 8.12
C VAL A 173 8.03 3.39 9.42
N ALA A 174 9.05 4.24 9.38
CA ALA A 174 9.52 5.00 10.53
C ALA A 174 9.10 6.47 10.40
N LEU A 175 8.38 6.99 11.40
CA LEU A 175 7.91 8.36 11.47
C LEU A 175 8.75 9.15 12.48
N ALA A 176 9.33 10.27 12.06
CA ALA A 176 10.05 11.19 12.92
C ALA A 176 9.11 12.23 13.53
N ASN A 177 9.22 12.51 14.82
CA ASN A 177 8.54 13.62 15.48
C ASN A 177 9.13 14.96 14.98
N SER A 178 8.64 15.42 13.85
CA SER A 178 9.15 16.62 13.20
C SER A 178 8.13 17.24 12.25
N ASP A 179 8.07 18.58 12.22
CA ASP A 179 7.33 19.37 11.25
C ASP A 179 8.18 19.72 10.00
N THR A 180 9.44 19.34 9.98
CA THR A 180 10.31 19.53 8.84
C THR A 180 9.99 18.51 7.75
N TYR A 181 9.85 18.98 6.50
CA TYR A 181 9.61 18.11 5.35
C TYR A 181 10.78 17.14 5.13
N GLY A 182 10.49 15.85 5.08
CA GLY A 182 11.48 14.84 4.71
C GLY A 182 10.97 13.42 4.74
N GLY A 183 11.70 12.57 4.07
CA GLY A 183 11.52 11.14 3.98
C GLY A 183 12.64 10.50 3.17
N ALA A 184 12.69 9.20 3.14
CA ALA A 184 13.56 8.40 2.30
C ALA A 184 13.03 6.99 2.13
N GLY A 185 13.21 6.43 0.92
CA GLY A 185 13.03 5.02 0.63
C GLY A 185 14.36 4.29 0.59
N GLY A 186 14.36 3.06 1.03
CA GLY A 186 15.53 2.18 1.05
C GLY A 186 15.08 0.80 1.45
N SER A 187 15.71 0.21 2.47
CA SER A 187 15.20 -1.01 3.10
C SER A 187 13.85 -0.77 3.78
N TYR A 188 13.61 0.46 4.25
CA TYR A 188 12.40 0.90 4.94
C TYR A 188 11.95 2.26 4.37
N ALA A 189 10.68 2.59 4.58
CA ALA A 189 10.16 3.92 4.31
C ALA A 189 10.33 4.79 5.56
N THR A 190 10.76 6.04 5.39
CA THR A 190 10.78 7.05 6.46
C THR A 190 9.97 8.26 6.06
N ALA A 191 9.38 8.96 7.01
CA ALA A 191 8.73 10.24 6.80
C ALA A 191 8.72 11.05 8.10
N SER A 192 8.66 12.37 8.03
CA SER A 192 8.31 13.18 9.19
C SER A 192 6.83 13.00 9.52
N GLY A 193 6.46 13.03 10.80
CA GLY A 193 5.08 12.87 11.25
C GLY A 193 4.24 14.12 11.04
N GLY A 194 4.69 15.24 11.57
CA GLY A 194 3.90 16.46 11.69
C GLY A 194 3.84 17.37 10.45
N ASN A 195 4.64 17.14 9.43
CA ASN A 195 4.58 17.95 8.21
C ASN A 195 3.36 17.57 7.37
N ALA A 196 2.57 18.56 6.92
CA ALA A 196 1.33 18.33 6.18
C ALA A 196 1.50 17.51 4.87
N LEU A 197 2.69 17.51 4.29
CA LEU A 197 3.02 16.74 3.09
C LEU A 197 3.54 15.34 3.40
N SER A 198 3.91 15.08 4.62
CA SER A 198 4.55 13.83 5.00
C SER A 198 3.65 12.62 4.77
N SER A 199 2.36 12.77 4.94
CA SER A 199 1.40 11.71 4.63
C SER A 199 1.40 11.34 3.12
N LEU A 200 1.78 12.25 2.24
CA LEU A 200 1.97 12.01 0.80
C LEU A 200 3.33 11.36 0.51
N ILE A 201 4.33 11.59 1.36
CA ILE A 201 5.67 10.98 1.21
C ILE A 201 5.58 9.48 1.50
N THR A 202 4.85 9.07 2.52
CA THR A 202 4.80 7.66 2.95
C THR A 202 4.47 6.68 1.82
N PRO A 203 3.43 6.84 1.00
CA PRO A 203 3.21 5.92 -0.12
C PRO A 203 4.27 6.01 -1.21
N HIS A 204 4.90 7.17 -1.43
CA HIS A 204 6.04 7.33 -2.33
C HIS A 204 7.24 6.50 -1.85
N GLU A 205 7.64 6.63 -0.58
CA GLU A 205 8.76 5.89 -0.01
C GLU A 205 8.47 4.37 0.12
N ILE A 206 7.20 4.00 0.32
CA ILE A 206 6.77 2.59 0.19
C ILE A 206 6.91 2.12 -1.26
N GLY A 207 6.67 2.98 -2.25
CA GLY A 207 6.94 2.68 -3.66
C GLY A 207 8.39 2.24 -3.89
N HIS A 208 9.36 2.94 -3.29
CA HIS A 208 10.76 2.52 -3.31
C HIS A 208 11.01 1.25 -2.51
N SER A 209 10.66 1.24 -1.24
CA SER A 209 11.10 0.22 -0.28
C SER A 209 10.37 -1.12 -0.42
N LEU A 210 9.12 -1.13 -0.88
CA LEU A 210 8.33 -2.34 -1.16
C LEU A 210 8.34 -2.70 -2.64
N GLY A 211 8.10 -1.72 -3.51
CA GLY A 211 7.94 -1.90 -4.95
C GLY A 211 9.26 -1.93 -5.73
N GLY A 212 10.32 -1.34 -5.19
CA GLY A 212 11.57 -1.12 -5.92
C GLY A 212 11.40 -0.10 -7.07
N LEU A 213 10.39 0.76 -6.96
CA LEU A 213 10.18 1.85 -7.91
C LEU A 213 11.32 2.85 -7.81
N GLN A 214 11.57 3.58 -8.89
CA GLN A 214 12.58 4.62 -8.96
C GLN A 214 11.93 5.99 -9.04
N ASP A 215 12.67 7.05 -8.65
CA ASP A 215 12.18 8.40 -8.82
C ASP A 215 11.97 8.78 -10.29
N GLU A 216 10.83 9.39 -10.56
CA GLU A 216 10.52 9.98 -11.86
C GLU A 216 10.85 11.48 -11.93
N TYR A 217 11.52 12.03 -10.89
CA TYR A 217 11.98 13.41 -10.87
C TYR A 217 12.98 13.67 -11.99
N ASP A 218 12.88 14.87 -12.57
CA ASP A 218 13.78 15.39 -13.59
C ASP A 218 14.83 16.37 -13.01
N TYR A 219 14.99 16.39 -11.68
CA TYR A 219 15.93 17.20 -10.93
C TYR A 219 16.44 16.43 -9.70
N TYR A 220 17.69 16.63 -9.32
CA TYR A 220 18.23 16.09 -8.07
C TYR A 220 18.05 17.07 -6.90
N ALA A 221 18.40 18.33 -7.13
CA ALA A 221 18.16 19.41 -6.19
C ALA A 221 17.11 20.36 -6.77
N ARG A 222 16.16 20.77 -5.94
CA ARG A 222 15.08 21.61 -6.39
C ARG A 222 15.57 22.93 -6.98
N GLY A 223 14.95 23.32 -8.10
CA GLY A 223 15.33 24.52 -8.85
C GLY A 223 16.60 24.35 -9.68
N VAL A 224 17.21 23.17 -9.67
CA VAL A 224 18.35 22.81 -10.52
C VAL A 224 17.90 21.73 -11.48
N ALA A 225 17.78 22.09 -12.76
CA ALA A 225 17.43 21.12 -13.79
C ALA A 225 18.45 19.97 -13.80
N GLY A 226 17.97 18.75 -13.97
CA GLY A 226 18.82 17.58 -14.20
C GLY A 226 19.55 17.71 -15.54
N GLY A 227 20.64 16.98 -15.70
CA GLY A 227 21.32 16.83 -16.99
C GLY A 227 20.61 15.85 -17.92
N ALA A 228 21.26 15.49 -19.03
CA ALA A 228 20.84 14.37 -19.84
C ALA A 228 21.14 13.05 -19.12
N TYR A 229 20.28 12.05 -19.31
CA TYR A 229 20.54 10.69 -18.83
C TYR A 229 21.63 10.03 -19.68
N GLU A 230 22.71 9.61 -19.04
CA GLU A 230 23.88 9.00 -19.70
C GLU A 230 23.98 7.48 -19.43
N GLY A 231 22.98 6.90 -18.75
CA GLY A 231 22.96 5.48 -18.40
C GLY A 231 22.51 4.57 -19.56
N THR A 232 22.55 3.28 -19.31
CA THR A 232 21.98 2.26 -20.21
C THR A 232 20.46 2.14 -19.98
N GLU A 233 19.79 1.30 -20.79
CA GLU A 233 18.35 1.00 -20.62
C GLU A 233 18.04 0.66 -19.16
N PRO A 234 17.19 1.43 -18.46
CA PRO A 234 16.88 1.19 -17.07
C PRO A 234 16.21 -0.17 -16.84
N SER A 235 16.55 -0.84 -15.75
CA SER A 235 15.90 -2.11 -15.38
C SER A 235 14.48 -1.93 -14.83
N SER A 236 14.15 -0.73 -14.35
CA SER A 236 12.82 -0.42 -13.80
C SER A 236 11.72 -0.59 -14.85
N ALA A 237 10.53 -0.99 -14.42
CA ALA A 237 9.38 -1.18 -15.31
C ALA A 237 8.88 0.13 -15.92
N HIS A 238 9.07 1.26 -15.23
CA HIS A 238 8.51 2.56 -15.55
C HIS A 238 9.54 3.60 -16.05
N HIS A 239 10.73 3.14 -16.51
CA HIS A 239 11.69 3.99 -17.23
C HIS A 239 12.20 3.28 -18.46
N THR A 240 12.50 4.02 -19.54
CA THR A 240 13.03 3.45 -20.77
C THR A 240 13.77 4.48 -21.63
N LEU A 241 14.69 3.99 -22.46
CA LEU A 241 15.31 4.73 -23.58
C LEU A 241 14.63 4.40 -24.92
N LEU A 242 13.79 3.36 -24.96
CA LEU A 242 13.12 2.90 -26.16
C LEU A 242 12.16 3.95 -26.70
N THR A 243 12.05 4.06 -28.01
CA THR A 243 10.99 4.80 -28.67
C THR A 243 9.65 4.07 -28.56
N GLU A 244 8.53 4.75 -28.73
CA GLU A 244 7.22 4.10 -28.65
C GLU A 244 7.05 2.95 -29.67
N PRO A 245 7.48 3.08 -30.94
CA PRO A 245 7.51 1.93 -31.86
C PRO A 245 8.31 0.74 -31.32
N GLN A 246 9.48 0.98 -30.72
CA GLN A 246 10.31 -0.09 -30.12
C GLN A 246 9.62 -0.74 -28.91
N ILE A 247 8.99 0.05 -28.04
CA ILE A 247 8.19 -0.47 -26.91
C ILE A 247 7.11 -1.43 -27.43
N ARG A 248 6.39 -1.06 -28.49
CA ARG A 248 5.33 -1.88 -29.10
C ARG A 248 5.88 -3.12 -29.79
N GLU A 249 6.92 -2.98 -30.62
CA GLU A 249 7.53 -4.07 -31.39
C GLU A 249 8.16 -5.11 -30.47
N GLN A 250 8.94 -4.67 -29.50
CA GLN A 250 9.63 -5.55 -28.55
C GLN A 250 8.71 -6.06 -27.44
N ARG A 251 7.48 -5.55 -27.35
CA ARG A 251 6.55 -5.83 -26.24
C ARG A 251 7.20 -5.63 -24.88
N ALA A 252 7.97 -4.55 -24.75
CA ALA A 252 8.74 -4.23 -23.56
C ALA A 252 8.05 -3.17 -22.70
N LYS A 253 8.48 -3.05 -21.45
CA LYS A 253 8.03 -2.01 -20.51
C LYS A 253 6.49 -1.99 -20.41
N TRP A 254 5.90 -0.81 -20.58
CA TRP A 254 4.46 -0.59 -20.46
C TRP A 254 3.67 -0.68 -21.77
N TRP A 255 4.13 -1.48 -22.75
CA TRP A 255 3.47 -1.58 -24.06
C TRP A 255 1.98 -1.95 -23.99
N ARG A 256 1.58 -2.69 -22.93
CA ARG A 256 0.18 -3.11 -22.70
C ARG A 256 -0.72 -1.98 -22.24
N TRP A 257 -0.14 -0.88 -21.77
CA TRP A 257 -0.84 0.27 -21.24
C TRP A 257 -0.84 1.48 -22.19
N LEU A 258 -0.05 1.45 -23.26
CA LEU A 258 0.12 2.57 -24.18
C LEU A 258 -1.21 3.04 -24.78
N GLY A 259 -1.52 4.33 -24.61
CA GLY A 259 -2.73 4.99 -25.08
C GLY A 259 -3.90 4.94 -24.11
N GLU A 260 -3.78 4.24 -22.96
CA GLU A 260 -4.82 4.25 -21.94
C GLU A 260 -4.85 5.58 -21.18
N PRO A 261 -6.03 6.07 -20.79
CA PRO A 261 -6.12 7.23 -19.90
C PRO A 261 -5.38 6.97 -18.59
N SER A 262 -4.55 7.91 -18.15
CA SER A 262 -3.91 7.86 -16.84
C SER A 262 -4.82 8.46 -15.77
N GLU A 263 -4.91 7.80 -14.60
CA GLU A 263 -5.65 8.34 -13.45
C GLU A 263 -4.98 9.59 -12.87
N ALA A 264 -3.67 9.73 -13.11
CA ALA A 264 -2.91 10.93 -12.75
C ALA A 264 -3.00 12.04 -13.83
N GLY A 265 -3.86 11.87 -14.83
CA GLY A 265 -4.08 12.79 -15.93
C GLY A 265 -3.34 12.45 -17.22
N GLY A 266 -3.89 12.86 -18.36
CA GLY A 266 -3.37 12.55 -19.67
C GLY A 266 -3.51 11.07 -20.05
N VAL A 267 -2.55 10.55 -20.80
CA VAL A 267 -2.52 9.16 -21.29
C VAL A 267 -1.18 8.50 -20.97
N ILE A 268 -1.21 7.19 -20.79
CA ILE A 268 0.03 6.40 -20.72
C ILE A 268 0.71 6.43 -22.08
N GLY A 269 1.90 6.96 -22.11
CA GLY A 269 2.66 7.20 -23.34
C GLY A 269 4.17 7.16 -23.09
N ARG A 270 4.84 8.17 -23.62
CA ARG A 270 6.28 8.37 -23.47
C ARG A 270 6.53 9.84 -23.10
N HIS A 271 6.75 10.08 -21.82
CA HIS A 271 6.99 11.40 -21.24
C HIS A 271 8.46 11.56 -20.87
N GLU A 272 9.12 12.61 -21.36
CA GLU A 272 10.54 12.81 -21.15
C GLU A 272 10.86 13.23 -19.71
N GLY A 273 12.04 12.83 -19.23
CA GLY A 273 12.54 13.08 -17.89
C GLY A 273 12.27 11.93 -16.91
N GLY A 274 13.09 11.82 -15.89
CA GLY A 274 13.07 10.81 -14.84
C GLY A 274 14.48 10.45 -14.40
N LEU A 275 14.63 9.67 -13.34
CA LEU A 275 15.93 9.28 -12.78
C LEU A 275 16.85 10.48 -12.57
N TYR A 276 16.28 11.60 -12.07
CA TYR A 276 16.94 12.88 -11.84
C TYR A 276 17.48 13.58 -13.11
N SER A 277 17.08 13.11 -14.31
CA SER A 277 17.53 13.64 -15.60
C SER A 277 16.39 14.32 -16.34
N THR A 278 16.66 15.48 -16.94
CA THR A 278 15.66 16.28 -17.65
C THR A 278 15.36 15.70 -19.03
N THR A 279 16.36 15.06 -19.68
CA THR A 279 16.25 14.53 -21.04
C THR A 279 16.90 13.15 -21.17
N GLY A 280 16.61 12.44 -22.24
CA GLY A 280 17.29 11.20 -22.59
C GLY A 280 16.72 9.95 -21.92
N VAL A 281 15.77 10.05 -21.04
CA VAL A 281 15.03 8.95 -20.41
C VAL A 281 13.55 9.29 -20.38
N TRP A 282 12.69 8.28 -20.44
CA TRP A 282 11.24 8.47 -20.51
C TRP A 282 10.53 7.62 -19.49
N ARG A 283 9.38 8.14 -19.01
CA ARG A 283 8.45 7.52 -18.08
C ARG A 283 7.05 7.32 -18.72
N PRO A 284 6.17 6.49 -18.14
CA PRO A 284 4.89 6.11 -18.77
C PRO A 284 3.81 7.20 -18.71
N SER A 285 3.83 8.05 -17.69
CA SER A 285 2.77 9.02 -17.45
C SER A 285 3.35 10.43 -17.25
N ARG A 286 2.48 11.42 -17.42
CA ARG A 286 2.83 12.82 -17.18
C ARG A 286 3.10 13.06 -15.70
N HIS A 287 2.25 12.52 -14.86
CA HIS A 287 2.32 12.56 -13.40
C HIS A 287 2.09 11.18 -12.81
N SER A 288 2.78 10.90 -11.74
CA SER A 288 2.59 9.77 -10.83
C SER A 288 3.06 10.20 -9.45
N ILE A 289 2.79 9.41 -8.42
CA ILE A 289 3.32 9.69 -7.09
C ILE A 289 4.85 9.67 -7.06
N MET A 290 5.50 8.88 -7.94
CA MET A 290 6.96 8.80 -8.03
C MET A 290 7.59 10.04 -8.69
N LYS A 291 6.78 10.87 -9.37
CA LYS A 291 7.19 12.17 -9.93
C LYS A 291 6.72 13.36 -9.08
N THR A 292 5.46 13.33 -8.66
CA THR A 292 4.82 14.47 -8.01
C THR A 292 3.94 13.98 -6.87
N LEU A 293 4.35 14.27 -5.64
CA LEU A 293 3.55 13.93 -4.45
C LEU A 293 2.14 14.49 -4.58
N GLY A 294 1.15 13.71 -4.12
CA GLY A 294 -0.26 14.06 -4.20
C GLY A 294 -1.01 13.39 -5.33
N TYR A 295 -0.35 12.92 -6.40
CA TYR A 295 -0.95 12.01 -7.36
C TYR A 295 -0.91 10.56 -6.86
N ALA A 296 -1.68 9.67 -7.50
CA ALA A 296 -1.63 8.23 -7.25
C ALA A 296 -0.51 7.56 -8.07
N PHE A 297 -0.24 6.29 -7.80
CA PHE A 297 0.54 5.45 -8.71
C PHE A 297 -0.14 5.36 -10.07
N ASP A 298 0.62 5.50 -11.14
CA ASP A 298 0.08 5.22 -12.47
C ASP A 298 -0.13 3.71 -12.69
N GLN A 299 -0.64 3.31 -13.85
CA GLN A 299 -0.97 1.92 -14.12
C GLN A 299 0.24 1.00 -14.09
N VAL A 300 1.41 1.49 -14.51
CA VAL A 300 2.65 0.71 -14.56
C VAL A 300 3.21 0.49 -13.16
N GLU A 301 3.29 1.56 -12.39
CA GLU A 301 3.71 1.53 -10.99
C GLU A 301 2.76 0.67 -10.15
N ARG A 302 1.45 0.80 -10.37
CA ARG A 302 0.42 0.04 -9.68
C ARG A 302 0.53 -1.46 -9.96
N GLU A 303 0.84 -1.88 -11.19
CA GLU A 303 1.10 -3.29 -11.51
C GLU A 303 2.29 -3.83 -10.71
N VAL A 304 3.37 -3.05 -10.57
CA VAL A 304 4.54 -3.39 -9.74
C VAL A 304 4.13 -3.51 -8.27
N MET A 305 3.36 -2.55 -7.75
CA MET A 305 2.93 -2.54 -6.35
C MET A 305 1.98 -3.69 -6.02
N VAL A 306 1.05 -4.05 -6.91
CA VAL A 306 0.19 -5.25 -6.74
C VAL A 306 1.03 -6.50 -6.58
N ARG A 307 2.02 -6.69 -7.46
CA ARG A 307 2.94 -7.83 -7.35
C ARG A 307 3.71 -7.82 -6.03
N ALA A 308 4.19 -6.66 -5.59
CA ALA A 308 4.96 -6.51 -4.37
C ALA A 308 4.11 -6.81 -3.11
N ILE A 309 2.90 -6.29 -3.02
CA ILE A 309 1.96 -6.57 -1.92
C ILE A 309 1.62 -8.06 -1.90
N SER A 310 1.26 -8.64 -3.06
CA SER A 310 0.85 -10.04 -3.15
C SER A 310 2.01 -11.01 -2.89
N ALA A 311 3.25 -10.59 -3.11
CA ALA A 311 4.43 -11.39 -2.75
C ALA A 311 4.65 -11.52 -1.23
N LYS A 312 4.06 -10.60 -0.43
CA LYS A 312 4.15 -10.62 1.05
C LYS A 312 3.13 -11.56 1.71
N VAL A 313 2.19 -12.11 0.94
CA VAL A 313 1.10 -12.97 1.43
C VAL A 313 1.04 -14.28 0.65
N ASN A 314 0.27 -15.22 1.17
CA ASN A 314 -0.16 -16.38 0.41
C ASN A 314 -1.64 -16.21 0.03
N LEU A 315 -1.96 -16.13 -1.26
CA LEU A 315 -3.34 -16.01 -1.73
C LEU A 315 -4.22 -17.19 -1.27
N LEU A 316 -3.61 -18.38 -1.18
CA LEU A 316 -4.24 -19.57 -0.63
C LEU A 316 -3.97 -19.62 0.87
N GLN A 317 -4.96 -19.25 1.67
CA GLN A 317 -4.82 -19.09 3.11
C GLN A 317 -4.82 -20.41 3.86
N ASP A 318 -5.71 -21.32 3.43
CA ASP A 318 -5.85 -22.66 3.98
C ASP A 318 -6.53 -23.58 2.95
N HIS A 319 -6.52 -24.87 3.19
CA HIS A 319 -7.15 -25.86 2.32
C HIS A 319 -7.33 -27.20 3.02
N THR A 320 -8.18 -28.06 2.47
CA THR A 320 -8.25 -29.46 2.89
C THR A 320 -6.85 -30.07 2.96
N PRO A 321 -6.43 -30.71 4.06
CA PRO A 321 -5.11 -31.36 4.14
C PRO A 321 -4.83 -32.28 2.96
N ASN A 322 -3.64 -32.17 2.38
CA ASN A 322 -3.23 -32.89 1.17
C ASN A 322 -1.93 -33.69 1.32
N SER A 323 -1.42 -33.82 2.54
CA SER A 323 -0.20 -34.58 2.84
C SER A 323 -0.35 -36.10 2.65
N ALA A 324 -1.59 -36.59 2.61
CA ALA A 324 -1.95 -37.99 2.34
C ALA A 324 -3.13 -38.04 1.36
N PRO A 325 -3.34 -39.19 0.65
CA PRO A 325 -4.54 -39.40 -0.15
C PRO A 325 -5.82 -39.26 0.68
N ILE A 326 -6.84 -38.68 0.08
CA ILE A 326 -8.15 -38.44 0.71
C ILE A 326 -9.23 -39.32 0.06
N GLY A 327 -10.28 -39.66 0.83
CA GLY A 327 -11.45 -40.39 0.32
C GLY A 327 -12.35 -39.51 -0.55
N ALA A 328 -13.17 -40.17 -1.37
CA ALA A 328 -14.18 -39.50 -2.19
C ALA A 328 -15.49 -39.17 -1.44
N ASP A 329 -15.54 -39.41 -0.15
CA ASP A 329 -16.72 -39.28 0.72
C ASP A 329 -16.84 -37.89 1.37
N ARG A 330 -16.16 -36.88 0.84
CA ARG A 330 -16.00 -35.54 1.46
C ARG A 330 -16.13 -34.37 0.49
N THR A 331 -16.25 -33.20 1.07
CA THR A 331 -16.04 -31.91 0.38
C THR A 331 -14.58 -31.49 0.52
N VAL A 332 -13.94 -31.13 -0.58
CA VAL A 332 -12.61 -30.49 -0.62
C VAL A 332 -12.81 -28.99 -0.76
N TRP A 333 -11.98 -28.23 -0.10
CA TRP A 333 -12.11 -26.77 -0.02
C TRP A 333 -10.76 -26.06 -0.06
N VAL A 334 -10.81 -24.78 -0.43
CA VAL A 334 -9.73 -23.80 -0.33
C VAL A 334 -10.27 -22.52 0.30
N ASP A 335 -9.48 -21.92 1.18
CA ASP A 335 -9.69 -20.55 1.67
C ASP A 335 -8.71 -19.61 0.97
N THR A 336 -9.19 -18.42 0.61
CA THR A 336 -8.43 -17.42 -0.15
C THR A 336 -8.43 -16.08 0.56
N LEU A 337 -7.49 -15.22 0.22
CA LEU A 337 -7.61 -13.80 0.52
C LEU A 337 -8.72 -13.14 -0.30
N HIS A 338 -9.16 -11.96 0.13
CA HIS A 338 -10.23 -11.20 -0.50
C HIS A 338 -9.85 -9.73 -0.64
N PRO A 339 -9.62 -9.23 -1.86
CA PRO A 339 -9.55 -7.79 -2.10
C PRO A 339 -10.88 -7.12 -1.72
N LEU A 340 -10.86 -5.85 -1.28
CA LEU A 340 -12.09 -5.15 -0.84
C LEU A 340 -13.12 -4.95 -1.96
N GLY A 341 -12.73 -4.94 -3.20
CA GLY A 341 -13.61 -4.69 -4.35
C GLY A 341 -13.92 -5.90 -5.21
N GLY A 342 -13.43 -7.11 -4.86
CA GLY A 342 -13.55 -8.29 -5.69
C GLY A 342 -13.21 -9.58 -4.98
N GLU A 343 -13.19 -10.65 -5.75
CA GLU A 343 -12.85 -12.01 -5.31
C GLU A 343 -11.70 -12.55 -6.13
N LEU A 344 -10.94 -13.50 -5.57
CA LEU A 344 -9.97 -14.28 -6.33
C LEU A 344 -10.69 -15.36 -7.14
N ASP A 345 -10.18 -15.65 -8.33
CA ASP A 345 -10.69 -16.74 -9.15
C ASP A 345 -10.20 -18.08 -8.61
N VAL A 346 -11.13 -19.06 -8.49
CA VAL A 346 -10.82 -20.44 -8.11
C VAL A 346 -11.24 -21.38 -9.23
N ALA A 347 -10.26 -22.02 -9.85
CA ALA A 347 -10.48 -22.99 -10.91
C ALA A 347 -10.13 -24.41 -10.45
N TRP A 348 -11.09 -25.34 -10.55
CA TRP A 348 -10.91 -26.74 -10.19
C TRP A 348 -10.70 -27.63 -11.41
N ARG A 349 -9.78 -28.59 -11.27
CA ARG A 349 -9.53 -29.62 -12.28
C ARG A 349 -9.49 -31.01 -11.65
N LEU A 350 -10.10 -31.97 -12.30
CA LEU A 350 -9.99 -33.39 -11.98
C LEU A 350 -9.29 -34.10 -13.14
N ASP A 351 -8.16 -34.75 -12.86
CA ASP A 351 -7.31 -35.41 -13.88
C ASP A 351 -7.00 -34.49 -15.07
N GLY A 352 -6.70 -33.22 -14.79
CA GLY A 352 -6.43 -32.19 -15.78
C GLY A 352 -7.66 -31.60 -16.49
N ARG A 353 -8.87 -32.16 -16.29
CA ARG A 353 -10.10 -31.64 -16.89
C ARG A 353 -10.76 -30.62 -15.99
N THR A 354 -11.13 -29.47 -16.55
CA THR A 354 -11.81 -28.40 -15.81
C THR A 354 -13.19 -28.87 -15.33
N LEU A 355 -13.46 -28.68 -14.03
CA LEU A 355 -14.78 -28.83 -13.45
C LEU A 355 -15.58 -27.53 -13.61
N ARG A 356 -16.88 -27.66 -13.88
CA ARG A 356 -17.79 -26.52 -14.03
C ARG A 356 -18.35 -26.13 -12.65
N THR A 357 -17.54 -25.53 -11.84
CA THR A 357 -17.88 -25.12 -10.45
C THR A 357 -18.15 -23.62 -10.31
N GLY A 358 -18.04 -22.85 -11.41
CA GLY A 358 -17.95 -21.41 -11.29
C GLY A 358 -16.71 -21.01 -10.47
N ASN A 359 -16.86 -20.00 -9.61
CA ASN A 359 -15.82 -19.56 -8.66
C ASN A 359 -15.97 -20.20 -7.26
N ALA A 360 -16.55 -21.42 -7.18
CA ALA A 360 -16.77 -22.08 -5.90
C ALA A 360 -15.46 -22.47 -5.23
N ARG A 361 -15.35 -22.19 -3.94
CA ARG A 361 -14.19 -22.54 -3.12
C ARG A 361 -14.24 -23.97 -2.60
N THR A 362 -15.31 -24.70 -2.93
CA THR A 362 -15.51 -26.07 -2.48
C THR A 362 -15.91 -26.97 -3.64
N VAL A 363 -15.50 -28.24 -3.57
CA VAL A 363 -15.94 -29.31 -4.47
C VAL A 363 -16.42 -30.49 -3.63
N ASP A 364 -17.67 -30.88 -3.80
CA ASP A 364 -18.20 -32.11 -3.21
C ASP A 364 -17.81 -33.31 -4.07
N LEU A 365 -16.86 -34.10 -3.60
CA LEU A 365 -16.38 -35.29 -4.32
C LEU A 365 -17.44 -36.34 -4.49
N ARG A 366 -18.45 -36.39 -3.60
CA ARG A 366 -19.58 -37.35 -3.67
C ARG A 366 -20.44 -37.10 -4.90
N ALA A 367 -20.49 -35.86 -5.40
CA ALA A 367 -21.21 -35.48 -6.59
C ALA A 367 -20.46 -35.81 -7.89
N LEU A 368 -19.19 -36.21 -7.79
CA LEU A 368 -18.37 -36.55 -8.94
C LEU A 368 -18.43 -38.05 -9.24
N SER A 369 -18.58 -38.39 -10.52
CA SER A 369 -18.56 -39.79 -10.98
C SER A 369 -17.12 -40.27 -11.11
N LEU A 370 -16.46 -40.58 -9.98
CA LEU A 370 -15.12 -41.07 -9.95
C LEU A 370 -15.05 -42.55 -10.31
N SER A 371 -14.11 -42.93 -11.19
CA SER A 371 -13.80 -44.34 -11.47
C SER A 371 -13.09 -45.00 -10.28
N ALA A 372 -12.77 -46.28 -10.37
CA ALA A 372 -11.90 -46.92 -9.41
C ALA A 372 -10.45 -46.46 -9.60
N GLY A 373 -9.73 -46.33 -8.49
CA GLY A 373 -8.33 -45.93 -8.47
C GLY A 373 -8.09 -44.50 -7.97
N ALA A 374 -6.87 -44.03 -8.10
CA ALA A 374 -6.46 -42.70 -7.66
C ALA A 374 -6.71 -41.65 -8.74
N HIS A 375 -7.22 -40.50 -8.32
CA HIS A 375 -7.46 -39.33 -9.15
C HIS A 375 -6.69 -38.14 -8.62
N THR A 376 -6.35 -37.19 -9.48
CA THR A 376 -5.72 -35.91 -9.07
C THR A 376 -6.74 -34.78 -9.14
N LEU A 377 -7.12 -34.23 -8.01
CA LEU A 377 -7.89 -32.99 -7.92
C LEU A 377 -6.92 -31.82 -7.73
N THR A 378 -7.13 -30.74 -8.46
CA THR A 378 -6.29 -29.53 -8.38
C THR A 378 -7.17 -28.29 -8.28
N ALA A 379 -6.85 -27.39 -7.36
CA ALA A 379 -7.39 -26.03 -7.29
C ALA A 379 -6.30 -25.04 -7.67
N THR A 380 -6.63 -24.10 -8.54
CA THR A 380 -5.78 -22.95 -8.89
C THR A 380 -6.51 -21.69 -8.48
N VAL A 381 -5.88 -20.90 -7.61
CA VAL A 381 -6.34 -19.60 -7.13
C VAL A 381 -5.56 -18.53 -7.88
N THR A 382 -6.24 -17.59 -8.52
CA THR A 382 -5.63 -16.50 -9.30
C THR A 382 -6.26 -15.17 -8.93
N ASP A 383 -5.46 -14.13 -8.80
CA ASP A 383 -5.95 -12.77 -8.67
C ASP A 383 -6.32 -12.21 -10.06
N PRO A 384 -7.62 -11.97 -10.34
CA PRO A 384 -8.09 -11.49 -11.64
C PRO A 384 -7.97 -9.97 -11.80
N THR A 385 -7.36 -9.26 -10.86
CA THR A 385 -7.33 -7.80 -10.83
C THR A 385 -7.03 -7.17 -12.19
N PRO A 386 -7.75 -6.12 -12.62
CA PRO A 386 -7.44 -5.40 -13.86
C PRO A 386 -6.16 -4.58 -13.77
N PHE A 387 -5.60 -4.40 -12.55
CA PHE A 387 -4.34 -3.67 -12.34
C PHE A 387 -3.11 -4.40 -12.91
N VAL A 388 -3.22 -5.68 -13.22
CA VAL A 388 -2.14 -6.49 -13.81
C VAL A 388 -2.52 -6.92 -15.20
N ARG A 389 -1.77 -6.48 -16.21
CA ARG A 389 -1.94 -6.88 -17.62
C ARG A 389 -0.86 -7.83 -18.11
N ASP A 390 0.26 -7.95 -17.40
CA ASP A 390 1.30 -8.90 -17.78
C ASP A 390 0.91 -10.33 -17.39
N PRO A 391 0.71 -11.26 -18.36
CA PRO A 391 0.40 -12.65 -18.07
C PRO A 391 1.50 -13.37 -17.27
N ALA A 392 2.76 -12.96 -17.41
CA ALA A 392 3.87 -13.53 -16.65
C ALA A 392 3.78 -13.11 -15.17
N VAL A 393 3.42 -11.86 -14.90
CA VAL A 393 3.16 -11.35 -13.54
C VAL A 393 1.95 -12.06 -12.94
N ARG A 394 0.84 -12.15 -13.69
CA ARG A 394 -0.38 -12.84 -13.25
C ARG A 394 -0.15 -14.31 -12.96
N GLY A 395 0.60 -15.02 -13.81
CA GLY A 395 0.95 -16.43 -13.60
C GLY A 395 2.05 -16.67 -12.57
N SER A 396 2.64 -15.63 -12.00
CA SER A 396 3.68 -15.76 -10.99
C SER A 396 3.12 -16.28 -9.65
N ALA A 397 4.01 -16.79 -8.81
CA ALA A 397 3.64 -17.26 -7.47
C ALA A 397 3.07 -16.16 -6.55
N ALA A 398 3.20 -14.88 -6.89
CA ALA A 398 2.56 -13.79 -6.17
C ALA A 398 1.05 -13.74 -6.44
N LEU A 399 0.61 -13.99 -7.69
CA LEU A 399 -0.78 -13.79 -8.11
C LEU A 399 -1.49 -15.10 -8.53
N THR A 400 -0.79 -16.24 -8.53
CA THR A 400 -1.40 -17.55 -8.82
C THR A 400 -0.83 -18.60 -7.90
N ARG A 401 -1.69 -19.35 -7.23
CA ARG A 401 -1.34 -20.48 -6.35
C ARG A 401 -2.10 -21.72 -6.75
N THR A 402 -1.45 -22.87 -6.66
CA THR A 402 -2.05 -24.17 -7.00
C THR A 402 -1.82 -25.15 -5.86
N VAL A 403 -2.85 -25.91 -5.54
CA VAL A 403 -2.81 -27.03 -4.59
C VAL A 403 -3.44 -28.26 -5.23
N SER A 404 -2.92 -29.44 -4.91
CA SER A 404 -3.41 -30.71 -5.48
C SER A 404 -3.61 -31.76 -4.39
N TRP A 405 -4.59 -32.62 -4.60
CA TRP A 405 -4.90 -33.77 -3.75
C TRP A 405 -4.90 -35.04 -4.58
N THR A 406 -4.43 -36.12 -3.96
CA THR A 406 -4.71 -37.46 -4.44
C THR A 406 -6.02 -37.91 -3.84
N VAL A 407 -7.01 -38.19 -4.67
CA VAL A 407 -8.34 -38.69 -4.26
C VAL A 407 -8.39 -40.18 -4.57
N ASP A 408 -8.60 -41.03 -3.55
CA ASP A 408 -8.76 -42.47 -3.72
C ASP A 408 -10.16 -42.89 -3.22
N ARG A 409 -10.98 -43.37 -4.14
CA ARG A 409 -12.36 -43.79 -3.83
C ARG A 409 -12.40 -44.93 -2.81
N ALA A 410 -11.37 -45.74 -2.67
CA ALA A 410 -11.29 -46.83 -1.72
C ALA A 410 -11.09 -46.38 -0.27
N LEU A 411 -10.68 -45.12 -0.08
CA LEU A 411 -10.44 -44.58 1.25
C LEU A 411 -11.70 -43.97 1.83
N THR A 412 -11.86 -44.12 3.14
CA THR A 412 -12.82 -43.38 3.96
C THR A 412 -12.04 -42.39 4.80
N THR A 413 -12.40 -41.11 4.73
CA THR A 413 -11.71 -40.08 5.48
C THR A 413 -12.28 -40.00 6.91
N PRO A 414 -11.42 -39.97 7.95
CA PRO A 414 -11.90 -39.72 9.32
C PRO A 414 -12.67 -38.39 9.38
N GLY A 415 -13.68 -38.35 10.24
CA GLY A 415 -14.42 -37.12 10.48
C GLY A 415 -13.50 -36.01 11.00
N ASP A 416 -13.68 -34.81 10.53
CA ASP A 416 -13.00 -33.63 11.02
C ASP A 416 -13.67 -33.16 12.32
N LEU A 417 -12.88 -32.96 13.35
CA LEU A 417 -13.35 -32.51 14.66
C LEU A 417 -13.05 -31.02 14.89
N ALA A 418 -12.66 -30.29 13.85
CA ALA A 418 -12.40 -28.86 13.98
C ALA A 418 -13.65 -28.12 14.45
N GLU A 419 -13.51 -27.34 15.50
CA GLU A 419 -14.55 -26.44 15.95
C GLU A 419 -14.83 -25.38 14.88
N ALA A 420 -16.08 -24.98 14.75
CA ALA A 420 -16.45 -23.92 13.82
C ALA A 420 -15.97 -22.56 14.35
N ALA A 421 -15.08 -21.92 13.60
CA ALA A 421 -14.47 -20.64 13.94
C ALA A 421 -14.33 -19.78 12.68
N PHE A 422 -14.21 -18.46 12.85
CA PHE A 422 -13.78 -17.57 11.77
C PHE A 422 -12.26 -17.70 11.57
N THR A 423 -11.83 -17.80 10.31
CA THR A 423 -10.41 -17.98 9.92
C THR A 423 -9.84 -16.75 9.23
N GLY A 424 -10.68 -15.93 8.59
CA GLY A 424 -10.31 -14.68 7.95
C GLY A 424 -11.52 -13.78 7.81
N HIS A 425 -11.30 -12.47 7.72
CA HIS A 425 -12.39 -11.52 7.57
C HIS A 425 -11.91 -10.16 7.05
N THR A 426 -12.82 -9.37 6.49
CA THR A 426 -12.63 -7.94 6.25
C THR A 426 -12.26 -7.25 7.57
N PRO A 427 -11.36 -6.23 7.57
CA PRO A 427 -10.99 -5.52 8.79
C PRO A 427 -12.21 -5.08 9.61
N THR A 428 -12.20 -5.37 10.92
CA THR A 428 -13.27 -4.97 11.85
C THR A 428 -12.92 -3.72 12.66
N THR A 429 -11.65 -3.28 12.61
CA THR A 429 -11.12 -2.15 13.37
C THR A 429 -11.30 -0.81 12.68
N ALA A 430 -11.70 -0.81 11.42
CA ALA A 430 -12.02 0.37 10.64
C ALA A 430 -13.43 0.26 10.05
N PRO A 431 -14.13 1.38 9.78
CA PRO A 431 -15.39 1.36 9.09
C PRO A 431 -15.22 0.77 7.68
N VAL A 432 -16.26 0.13 7.15
CA VAL A 432 -16.34 -0.35 5.77
C VAL A 432 -17.36 0.47 4.99
N GLY A 433 -17.02 0.86 3.78
CA GLY A 433 -17.92 1.66 2.94
C GLY A 433 -19.08 0.86 2.37
N ALA A 434 -20.17 1.52 2.02
CA ALA A 434 -21.39 0.92 1.49
C ALA A 434 -21.21 0.17 0.15
N ARG A 435 -20.06 0.30 -0.50
CA ARG A 435 -19.74 -0.36 -1.77
C ARG A 435 -18.80 -1.55 -1.61
N SER A 436 -18.44 -1.90 -0.40
CA SER A 436 -17.54 -3.02 -0.10
C SER A 436 -18.22 -4.37 -0.21
N VAL A 437 -17.43 -5.40 -0.49
CA VAL A 437 -17.78 -6.80 -0.23
C VAL A 437 -17.15 -7.18 1.10
N VAL A 438 -17.96 -7.59 2.07
CA VAL A 438 -17.51 -7.98 3.41
C VAL A 438 -17.38 -9.49 3.48
N HIS A 439 -16.23 -9.95 3.93
CA HIS A 439 -15.87 -11.37 4.01
C HIS A 439 -15.83 -11.86 5.46
N ALA A 440 -16.24 -13.11 5.64
CA ALA A 440 -16.16 -13.83 6.91
C ALA A 440 -15.90 -15.31 6.64
N ASP A 441 -14.63 -15.66 6.42
CA ASP A 441 -14.21 -17.04 6.19
C ASP A 441 -14.30 -17.86 7.46
N THR A 442 -14.59 -19.16 7.30
CA THR A 442 -14.78 -20.07 8.42
C THR A 442 -13.96 -21.33 8.25
N THR A 443 -13.68 -22.02 9.35
CA THR A 443 -13.20 -23.40 9.30
C THR A 443 -14.13 -24.27 8.44
N HIS A 444 -13.55 -25.26 7.78
CA HIS A 444 -14.27 -26.19 6.91
C HIS A 444 -14.17 -27.62 7.45
N PRO A 445 -15.13 -28.05 8.28
CA PRO A 445 -15.22 -29.46 8.63
C PRO A 445 -15.46 -30.31 7.37
N THR A 446 -15.04 -31.56 7.39
CA THR A 446 -15.08 -32.49 6.25
C THR A 446 -16.42 -32.67 5.56
N ARG A 447 -17.52 -32.36 6.21
CA ARG A 447 -18.87 -32.65 5.69
C ARG A 447 -19.63 -31.47 5.14
N SER A 448 -19.45 -30.30 5.73
CA SER A 448 -20.05 -29.05 5.25
C SER A 448 -19.34 -27.85 5.90
N ALA A 449 -19.12 -26.78 5.15
CA ALA A 449 -18.69 -25.53 5.75
C ALA A 449 -19.80 -25.00 6.68
N PRO A 450 -19.46 -24.43 7.84
CA PRO A 450 -20.44 -23.73 8.66
C PRO A 450 -21.08 -22.59 7.87
N ALA A 451 -22.39 -22.46 7.95
CA ALA A 451 -23.09 -21.32 7.38
C ALA A 451 -22.76 -20.05 8.19
N VAL A 452 -22.67 -18.92 7.53
CA VAL A 452 -22.55 -17.61 8.17
C VAL A 452 -23.89 -16.89 8.13
N ARG A 453 -24.35 -16.42 9.28
CA ARG A 453 -25.60 -15.68 9.41
C ARG A 453 -25.31 -14.19 9.55
N TRP A 454 -25.73 -13.45 8.54
CA TRP A 454 -25.55 -12.01 8.49
C TRP A 454 -26.75 -11.26 9.07
N ARG A 455 -26.47 -10.18 9.79
CA ARG A 455 -27.49 -9.23 10.26
C ARG A 455 -27.01 -7.81 10.02
N LEU A 456 -27.91 -6.98 9.52
CA LEU A 456 -27.73 -5.53 9.39
C LEU A 456 -28.69 -4.85 10.37
N ASP A 457 -28.18 -4.03 11.27
CA ASP A 457 -28.93 -3.37 12.33
C ASP A 457 -29.82 -4.34 13.11
N GLY A 458 -29.29 -5.52 13.40
CA GLY A 458 -29.97 -6.60 14.09
C GLY A 458 -30.98 -7.39 13.26
N ARG A 459 -31.27 -6.99 12.02
CA ARG A 459 -32.21 -7.69 11.12
C ARG A 459 -31.47 -8.69 10.24
N PRO A 460 -32.00 -9.92 10.04
CA PRO A 460 -31.38 -10.88 9.16
C PRO A 460 -31.25 -10.35 7.73
N VAL A 461 -30.11 -10.60 7.11
CA VAL A 461 -29.84 -10.29 5.70
C VAL A 461 -29.84 -11.60 4.92
N ALA A 462 -30.60 -11.65 3.83
CA ALA A 462 -30.54 -12.77 2.90
C ALA A 462 -29.27 -12.63 2.04
N ASN A 463 -28.46 -13.68 2.00
CA ASN A 463 -27.29 -13.78 1.16
C ASN A 463 -27.33 -15.08 0.36
N PRO A 464 -28.19 -15.17 -0.68
CA PRO A 464 -28.34 -16.37 -1.47
C PRO A 464 -27.11 -16.60 -2.34
N GLY A 465 -26.48 -17.75 -2.20
CA GLY A 465 -25.42 -18.24 -3.07
C GLY A 465 -24.00 -18.13 -2.51
N ASN A 466 -23.72 -17.22 -1.59
CA ASN A 466 -22.46 -17.17 -0.88
C ASN A 466 -22.66 -16.70 0.56
N ASP A 467 -22.65 -17.65 1.48
CA ASP A 467 -22.92 -17.36 2.90
C ASP A 467 -21.75 -16.62 3.59
N ARG A 468 -20.56 -16.57 2.97
CA ARG A 468 -19.34 -15.98 3.56
C ARG A 468 -19.04 -14.57 3.08
N ASP A 469 -19.51 -14.24 1.91
CA ASP A 469 -19.31 -12.93 1.29
C ASP A 469 -20.63 -12.18 1.23
N LEU A 470 -20.64 -10.93 1.66
CA LEU A 470 -21.80 -10.06 1.60
C LEU A 470 -21.47 -8.79 0.83
N ASP A 471 -22.07 -8.65 -0.36
CA ASP A 471 -21.97 -7.44 -1.16
C ASP A 471 -22.91 -6.36 -0.61
N LEU A 472 -22.36 -5.33 0.03
CA LEU A 472 -23.12 -4.24 0.61
C LEU A 472 -23.86 -3.40 -0.44
N ARG A 473 -23.39 -3.36 -1.69
CA ARG A 473 -24.06 -2.64 -2.80
C ARG A 473 -25.47 -3.17 -3.05
N ALA A 474 -25.66 -4.47 -2.84
CA ALA A 474 -26.96 -5.12 -3.02
C ALA A 474 -27.99 -4.72 -1.95
N LEU A 475 -27.55 -4.22 -0.80
CA LEU A 475 -28.42 -3.92 0.33
C LEU A 475 -29.11 -2.54 0.25
N ARG A 476 -28.67 -1.66 -0.67
CA ARG A 476 -29.24 -0.29 -0.84
C ARG A 476 -29.36 0.45 0.49
N LEU A 477 -28.25 0.55 1.22
CA LEU A 477 -28.18 1.16 2.53
C LEU A 477 -28.69 2.61 2.51
N THR A 478 -29.39 3.02 3.55
CA THR A 478 -29.70 4.43 3.78
C THR A 478 -28.42 5.16 4.18
N PRO A 479 -28.28 6.48 3.85
CA PRO A 479 -27.13 7.25 4.30
C PRO A 479 -27.02 7.27 5.82
N GLY A 480 -25.82 7.03 6.36
CA GLY A 480 -25.51 7.01 7.78
C GLY A 480 -24.77 5.75 8.19
N THR A 481 -24.65 5.56 9.49
CA THR A 481 -23.92 4.45 10.11
C THR A 481 -24.83 3.26 10.33
N HIS A 482 -24.36 2.07 9.93
CA HIS A 482 -25.02 0.81 10.18
C HIS A 482 -24.09 -0.16 10.93
N THR A 483 -24.68 -1.13 11.61
CA THR A 483 -23.96 -2.22 12.25
C THR A 483 -24.20 -3.52 11.47
N LEU A 484 -23.13 -4.08 10.91
CA LEU A 484 -23.15 -5.39 10.26
C LEU A 484 -22.56 -6.43 11.23
N THR A 485 -23.22 -7.58 11.38
CA THR A 485 -22.70 -8.71 12.15
C THR A 485 -22.75 -10.00 11.35
N ALA A 486 -21.74 -10.84 11.55
CA ALA A 486 -21.69 -12.20 11.04
C ALA A 486 -21.54 -13.18 12.20
N ARG A 487 -22.34 -14.23 12.26
CA ARG A 487 -22.29 -15.27 13.29
C ARG A 487 -22.24 -16.66 12.67
N ILE A 488 -21.53 -17.56 13.32
CA ILE A 488 -21.59 -18.99 13.03
C ILE A 488 -22.66 -19.62 13.92
N PRO A 489 -23.76 -20.18 13.36
CA PRO A 489 -24.83 -20.80 14.15
C PRO A 489 -24.30 -21.91 15.06
N GLY A 490 -24.77 -21.92 16.31
CA GLY A 490 -24.38 -22.94 17.30
C GLY A 490 -23.05 -22.65 18.02
N THR A 491 -22.46 -21.49 17.75
CA THR A 491 -21.23 -21.00 18.44
C THR A 491 -21.44 -19.60 19.01
N GLU A 492 -20.51 -19.15 19.84
CA GLU A 492 -20.44 -17.76 20.31
C GLU A 492 -19.64 -16.85 19.35
N ALA A 493 -19.11 -17.39 18.25
CA ALA A 493 -18.30 -16.64 17.29
C ALA A 493 -19.13 -15.59 16.56
N GLU A 494 -18.77 -14.32 16.75
CA GLU A 494 -19.38 -13.17 16.09
C GLU A 494 -18.31 -12.19 15.61
N LEU A 495 -18.44 -11.70 14.38
CA LEU A 495 -17.72 -10.56 13.84
C LEU A 495 -18.68 -9.38 13.72
N ARG A 496 -18.14 -8.16 13.92
CA ARG A 496 -18.92 -6.94 13.87
C ARG A 496 -18.17 -5.87 13.10
N TRP A 497 -18.86 -5.20 12.19
CA TRP A 497 -18.35 -4.05 11.42
C TRP A 497 -19.25 -2.84 11.63
N THR A 498 -18.62 -1.67 11.65
CA THR A 498 -19.28 -0.41 11.38
C THR A 498 -19.33 -0.22 9.87
N VAL A 499 -20.52 -0.07 9.31
CA VAL A 499 -20.70 0.25 7.89
C VAL A 499 -21.04 1.74 7.79
N ASP A 500 -20.22 2.45 7.07
CA ASP A 500 -20.47 3.85 6.75
C ASP A 500 -21.09 3.96 5.36
N ALA A 501 -22.32 4.41 5.30
CA ALA A 501 -23.07 4.61 4.06
C ALA A 501 -23.27 6.09 3.72
N ARG A 502 -22.55 6.99 4.39
CA ARG A 502 -22.57 8.42 4.10
C ARG A 502 -21.16 8.90 3.80
N PRO A 503 -20.81 9.15 2.53
CA PRO A 503 -19.53 9.76 2.21
C PRO A 503 -19.33 11.09 2.95
N ALA A 504 -18.10 11.38 3.34
CA ALA A 504 -17.73 12.70 3.84
C ALA A 504 -18.07 13.80 2.83
N THR A 505 -18.38 14.98 3.31
CA THR A 505 -18.68 16.16 2.49
C THR A 505 -17.49 17.11 2.46
N ALA A 506 -17.28 17.77 1.32
CA ALA A 506 -16.27 18.81 1.18
C ALA A 506 -16.90 20.21 1.12
N SER A 507 -16.12 21.19 1.52
CA SER A 507 -16.39 22.60 1.28
C SER A 507 -15.10 23.30 0.86
N TYR A 508 -15.22 24.44 0.17
CA TYR A 508 -14.07 25.22 -0.24
C TYR A 508 -14.19 26.68 0.21
N GLU A 509 -13.04 27.31 0.35
CA GLU A 509 -12.89 28.74 0.57
C GLU A 509 -11.87 29.29 -0.41
N LEU A 510 -12.15 30.43 -0.99
CA LEU A 510 -11.28 31.11 -1.95
C LEU A 510 -10.93 32.50 -1.45
N SER A 511 -9.72 32.98 -1.81
CA SER A 511 -9.40 34.41 -1.63
C SER A 511 -10.35 35.28 -2.42
N THR A 512 -10.50 36.53 -2.02
CA THR A 512 -11.46 37.49 -2.61
C THR A 512 -11.24 37.64 -4.11
N PRO A 513 -12.23 37.29 -4.96
CA PRO A 513 -12.14 37.46 -6.40
C PRO A 513 -12.42 38.92 -6.83
N LEU A 514 -12.01 39.31 -8.02
CA LEU A 514 -12.41 40.58 -8.65
C LEU A 514 -13.93 40.66 -8.81
N ARG A 515 -14.55 39.56 -9.15
CA ARG A 515 -16.00 39.41 -9.23
C ARG A 515 -16.42 37.94 -9.14
N THR A 516 -17.65 37.73 -8.68
CA THR A 516 -18.31 36.42 -8.67
C THR A 516 -19.48 36.47 -9.66
N VAL A 517 -19.61 35.42 -10.49
CA VAL A 517 -20.67 35.31 -11.49
C VAL A 517 -21.53 34.08 -11.19
N ASN A 518 -22.77 34.30 -10.84
CA ASN A 518 -23.76 33.25 -10.60
C ASN A 518 -24.70 33.14 -11.80
N ARG A 519 -24.77 31.96 -12.42
CA ARG A 519 -25.68 31.65 -13.51
C ARG A 519 -26.53 30.45 -13.13
N PRO A 520 -27.86 30.50 -13.28
CA PRO A 520 -28.72 29.36 -12.99
C PRO A 520 -28.28 28.10 -13.73
N GLY A 521 -28.18 26.99 -13.01
CA GLY A 521 -27.80 25.68 -13.56
C GLY A 521 -26.34 25.53 -13.99
N ARG A 522 -25.47 26.46 -13.62
CA ARG A 522 -24.02 26.36 -13.85
C ARG A 522 -23.26 26.51 -12.53
N PRO A 523 -22.05 25.93 -12.43
CA PRO A 523 -21.16 26.19 -11.30
C PRO A 523 -20.87 27.69 -11.14
N VAL A 524 -20.67 28.14 -9.92
CA VAL A 524 -20.26 29.52 -9.61
C VAL A 524 -18.93 29.81 -10.28
N GLU A 525 -18.79 31.01 -10.89
CA GLU A 525 -17.55 31.44 -11.53
C GLU A 525 -16.92 32.59 -10.75
N TYR A 526 -15.63 32.43 -10.43
CA TYR A 526 -14.80 33.43 -9.74
C TYR A 526 -13.74 33.98 -10.70
N VAL A 527 -13.59 35.28 -10.79
CA VAL A 527 -12.68 35.95 -11.73
C VAL A 527 -11.52 36.57 -10.97
N TYR A 528 -10.29 36.26 -11.40
CA TYR A 528 -9.04 36.77 -10.85
C TYR A 528 -8.14 37.36 -11.93
N ASP A 529 -7.34 38.37 -11.60
CA ASP A 529 -6.28 38.94 -12.42
C ASP A 529 -4.87 38.71 -11.85
N GLY A 530 -4.76 37.83 -10.87
CA GLY A 530 -3.55 37.46 -10.18
C GLY A 530 -3.67 36.12 -9.48
N PRO A 531 -2.69 35.75 -8.67
CA PRO A 531 -2.73 34.54 -7.86
C PRO A 531 -3.93 34.55 -6.89
N PHE A 532 -4.53 33.40 -6.69
CA PHE A 532 -5.60 33.20 -5.70
C PHE A 532 -5.30 32.01 -4.81
N THR A 533 -5.98 31.91 -3.71
CA THR A 533 -5.83 30.80 -2.75
C THR A 533 -7.11 29.98 -2.64
N MET A 534 -6.96 28.69 -2.38
CA MET A 534 -8.05 27.74 -2.17
C MET A 534 -7.81 26.92 -0.92
N GLY A 535 -8.73 26.99 0.03
CA GLY A 535 -8.83 26.06 1.14
C GLY A 535 -9.88 24.99 0.85
N LEU A 536 -9.61 23.73 1.19
CA LEU A 536 -10.60 22.64 1.20
C LEU A 536 -10.76 22.12 2.63
N ALA A 537 -12.00 22.11 3.10
CA ALA A 537 -12.38 21.50 4.37
C ALA A 537 -13.27 20.28 4.12
N ALA A 538 -13.27 19.34 5.03
CA ALA A 538 -14.12 18.16 4.98
C ALA A 538 -14.83 17.94 6.30
N ARG A 539 -16.02 17.32 6.25
CA ARG A 539 -16.77 16.87 7.40
C ARG A 539 -17.25 15.46 7.17
N ASP A 540 -17.06 14.64 8.19
CA ASP A 540 -17.57 13.28 8.29
C ASP A 540 -18.34 13.11 9.57
N ASP A 541 -19.29 12.18 9.62
CA ASP A 541 -19.99 11.77 10.82
C ASP A 541 -19.32 10.56 11.51
N GLN A 542 -18.29 9.97 10.85
CA GLN A 542 -17.47 8.91 11.41
C GLN A 542 -16.07 9.39 11.77
N PRO A 543 -15.45 8.81 12.81
CA PRO A 543 -14.07 9.11 13.14
C PRO A 543 -13.11 8.54 12.07
N GLY A 544 -11.98 9.20 11.93
CA GLY A 544 -10.88 8.80 11.04
C GLY A 544 -10.50 9.90 10.05
N SER A 545 -9.39 9.69 9.35
CA SER A 545 -8.87 10.65 8.39
C SER A 545 -9.77 10.78 7.17
N VAL A 546 -10.01 12.02 6.72
CA VAL A 546 -10.71 12.31 5.46
C VAL A 546 -9.73 12.94 4.49
N VAL A 547 -9.47 12.25 3.41
CA VAL A 547 -8.63 12.75 2.31
C VAL A 547 -9.47 13.66 1.42
N ARG A 548 -8.94 14.84 1.11
CA ARG A 548 -9.53 15.82 0.20
C ARG A 548 -8.77 15.80 -1.10
N GLN A 549 -9.47 15.83 -2.21
CA GLN A 549 -8.85 15.82 -3.53
C GLN A 549 -9.45 16.92 -4.39
N PHE A 550 -8.65 17.46 -5.31
CA PHE A 550 -9.12 18.34 -6.36
C PHE A 550 -8.47 17.99 -7.69
N ARG A 551 -9.05 18.48 -8.77
CA ARG A 551 -8.44 18.46 -10.10
C ARG A 551 -8.86 19.68 -10.90
N VAL A 552 -8.07 20.01 -11.91
CA VAL A 552 -8.29 21.17 -12.79
C VAL A 552 -8.54 20.65 -14.21
N ASN A 553 -9.61 21.14 -14.85
CA ASN A 553 -9.97 20.84 -16.25
C ASN A 553 -10.10 19.33 -16.57
N GLY A 554 -10.51 18.53 -15.57
CA GLY A 554 -10.66 17.09 -15.75
C GLY A 554 -9.35 16.29 -15.81
N ASP A 555 -8.23 16.89 -15.41
CA ASP A 555 -6.93 16.21 -15.25
C ASP A 555 -6.94 15.24 -14.06
N GLY A 556 -5.82 14.66 -13.70
CA GLY A 556 -5.72 13.69 -12.58
C GLY A 556 -6.12 14.29 -11.24
N TRP A 557 -6.69 13.45 -10.37
CA TRP A 557 -6.99 13.84 -9.01
C TRP A 557 -5.69 14.02 -8.22
N TYR A 558 -5.62 15.16 -7.52
CA TYR A 558 -4.52 15.56 -6.68
C TYR A 558 -4.98 15.62 -5.23
N THR A 559 -4.22 15.02 -4.30
CA THR A 559 -4.53 15.05 -2.87
C THR A 559 -4.20 16.43 -2.31
N TYR A 560 -5.22 17.10 -1.79
CA TYR A 560 -5.06 18.38 -1.10
C TYR A 560 -4.46 18.15 0.28
N TYR A 561 -3.48 18.92 0.62
CA TYR A 561 -2.87 19.00 1.94
C TYR A 561 -3.05 20.43 2.49
N GLY A 562 -3.03 20.57 3.82
CA GLY A 562 -2.94 21.88 4.45
C GLY A 562 -1.53 22.46 4.33
N TRP A 563 -1.35 23.64 4.86
CA TRP A 563 -0.02 24.24 4.98
C TRP A 563 0.81 23.52 6.05
N PRO A 564 2.13 23.23 5.83
CA PRO A 564 2.91 22.43 6.78
C PRO A 564 3.02 23.00 8.19
N THR A 565 3.09 24.34 8.31
CA THR A 565 3.23 25.04 9.59
C THR A 565 1.98 25.82 9.99
N ASP A 566 0.99 25.85 9.12
CA ASP A 566 -0.29 26.52 9.30
C ASP A 566 -1.35 25.75 8.53
N ALA A 567 -2.07 24.89 9.24
CA ALA A 567 -3.09 24.01 8.67
C ALA A 567 -4.24 24.76 7.99
N ASP A 568 -4.39 26.05 8.30
CA ASP A 568 -5.42 26.92 7.72
C ASP A 568 -4.92 27.66 6.47
N ALA A 569 -3.62 27.60 6.16
CA ALA A 569 -3.09 28.23 4.96
C ALA A 569 -3.53 27.47 3.69
N PRO A 570 -4.24 28.13 2.79
CA PRO A 570 -4.80 27.49 1.60
C PRO A 570 -3.76 27.37 0.48
N PHE A 571 -4.02 26.46 -0.47
CA PHE A 571 -3.27 26.40 -1.72
C PHE A 571 -3.33 27.71 -2.47
N ARG A 572 -2.22 28.09 -3.10
CA ARG A 572 -2.13 29.27 -3.93
C ARG A 572 -1.99 28.87 -5.39
N PHE A 573 -2.88 29.39 -6.20
CA PHE A 573 -2.88 29.25 -7.66
C PHE A 573 -2.43 30.54 -8.32
N SER A 574 -1.77 30.45 -9.44
CA SER A 574 -1.41 31.60 -10.26
C SER A 574 -1.99 31.50 -11.66
N PRO A 575 -2.05 32.62 -12.41
CA PRO A 575 -2.46 32.62 -13.80
C PRO A 575 -1.61 31.74 -14.71
N SER A 576 -0.40 31.37 -14.29
CA SER A 576 0.47 30.47 -15.05
C SER A 576 0.19 28.98 -14.79
N GLY A 577 -0.97 28.63 -14.21
CA GLY A 577 -1.40 27.25 -13.91
C GLY A 577 -0.99 26.85 -12.49
N THR A 578 -0.88 25.79 -12.15
CA THR A 578 -1.48 25.12 -11.16
C THR A 578 -0.75 24.34 -10.17
N VAL A 579 0.41 24.11 -10.04
CA VAL A 579 0.96 23.42 -8.91
C VAL A 579 2.05 24.19 -8.24
N ILE A 580 1.89 24.21 -7.02
CA ILE A 580 2.65 24.89 -6.04
C ILE A 580 3.75 23.99 -5.57
N ASP A 581 4.73 23.82 -6.38
CA ASP A 581 5.90 23.06 -6.01
C ASP A 581 6.65 23.65 -4.82
N ASP A 582 6.73 24.98 -4.72
CA ASP A 582 7.47 25.63 -3.64
C ASP A 582 6.69 25.66 -2.31
N LEU A 583 5.38 25.43 -2.32
CA LEU A 583 4.65 25.19 -1.08
C LEU A 583 5.08 23.89 -0.44
N VAL A 584 5.36 22.90 -1.26
CA VAL A 584 5.76 21.56 -0.85
C VAL A 584 7.14 21.54 -0.21
N TYR A 585 8.02 22.38 -0.69
CA TYR A 585 9.43 22.33 -0.29
C TYR A 585 9.92 23.65 0.27
N GLY A 586 9.14 24.70 0.06
CA GLY A 586 9.51 26.03 0.54
C GLY A 586 9.42 26.08 2.04
N LYS A 587 10.53 26.29 2.67
CA LYS A 587 10.51 26.81 4.02
C LYS A 587 9.64 28.07 4.00
N LEU A 588 8.52 28.01 4.74
CA LEU A 588 7.92 29.19 5.30
C LEU A 588 7.38 30.22 4.31
N GLY A 589 6.20 29.98 3.79
CA GLY A 589 5.38 31.04 3.22
C GLY A 589 5.83 31.63 1.88
N ARG A 590 6.73 30.98 1.19
CA ARG A 590 7.08 31.34 -0.17
C ARG A 590 6.42 30.37 -1.14
N SER A 591 5.13 30.56 -1.34
CA SER A 591 4.46 29.87 -2.41
C SER A 591 4.94 30.45 -3.75
N ARG A 592 5.53 29.62 -4.57
CA ARG A 592 5.53 29.84 -6.01
C ARG A 592 4.46 28.95 -6.59
N ALA A 593 3.54 29.55 -7.29
CA ALA A 593 2.78 28.80 -8.23
C ALA A 593 3.71 28.38 -9.35
N VAL A 594 3.86 27.11 -9.56
CA VAL A 594 4.65 26.56 -10.66
C VAL A 594 3.64 26.05 -11.68
N PRO A 595 3.73 26.46 -12.96
CA PRO A 595 2.92 25.87 -14.00
C PRO A 595 3.21 24.37 -14.04
N TRP A 596 2.20 23.55 -14.26
CA TRP A 596 2.39 22.13 -14.33
C TRP A 596 3.39 21.73 -15.41
N ASP A 597 3.33 22.35 -16.58
CA ASP A 597 4.19 21.99 -17.67
C ASP A 597 4.65 23.15 -18.56
N ASP A 598 4.25 24.35 -18.29
CA ASP A 598 4.68 25.45 -19.11
C ASP A 598 4.76 26.78 -18.33
N ALA A 599 5.68 27.62 -18.76
CA ALA A 599 5.93 28.91 -18.14
C ALA A 599 4.96 30.01 -18.60
N THR A 600 4.01 29.68 -19.47
CA THR A 600 3.06 30.67 -20.00
C THR A 600 1.80 30.75 -19.14
N PRO A 601 1.31 31.95 -18.84
CA PRO A 601 0.05 32.11 -18.12
C PRO A 601 -1.13 31.47 -18.87
N ASP A 602 -1.88 30.62 -18.18
CA ASP A 602 -3.07 29.97 -18.75
C ASP A 602 -4.30 30.82 -18.46
N TYR A 603 -4.44 31.91 -19.21
CA TYR A 603 -5.61 32.77 -19.12
C TYR A 603 -6.82 32.08 -19.72
N GLY A 604 -7.97 32.25 -19.09
CA GLY A 604 -9.21 31.64 -19.51
C GLY A 604 -10.02 31.11 -18.34
N THR A 605 -11.05 30.35 -18.67
CA THR A 605 -11.92 29.72 -17.66
C THR A 605 -11.50 28.28 -17.42
N HIS A 606 -11.24 27.96 -16.17
CA HIS A 606 -10.85 26.64 -15.69
C HIS A 606 -11.95 26.06 -14.81
N THR A 607 -12.19 24.77 -14.93
CA THR A 607 -13.07 24.02 -14.02
C THR A 607 -12.21 23.43 -12.92
N ILE A 608 -12.52 23.73 -11.67
CA ILE A 608 -11.94 23.07 -10.51
C ILE A 608 -13.00 22.14 -9.94
N GLU A 609 -12.68 20.85 -9.88
CA GLU A 609 -13.51 19.84 -9.24
C GLU A 609 -12.84 19.42 -7.95
N TYR A 610 -13.64 19.11 -6.93
CA TYR A 610 -13.13 18.65 -5.63
C TYR A 610 -14.03 17.56 -5.05
N ARG A 611 -13.45 16.69 -4.23
CA ARG A 611 -14.14 15.55 -3.58
C ARG A 611 -13.43 15.13 -2.31
N THR A 612 -14.05 14.18 -1.59
CA THR A 612 -13.49 13.53 -0.39
C THR A 612 -13.34 12.04 -0.60
N ILE A 613 -12.44 11.43 0.18
CA ILE A 613 -12.36 9.99 0.44
C ILE A 613 -12.28 9.85 1.95
N ASP A 614 -13.24 9.18 2.58
CA ASP A 614 -13.30 8.98 4.02
C ASP A 614 -12.53 7.72 4.47
N ALA A 615 -12.46 7.50 5.77
CA ALA A 615 -11.75 6.36 6.37
C ALA A 615 -12.36 5.00 6.01
N ALA A 616 -13.64 4.98 5.62
CA ALA A 616 -14.34 3.79 5.13
C ALA A 616 -14.07 3.50 3.64
N GLY A 617 -13.41 4.42 2.93
CA GLY A 617 -13.16 4.34 1.50
C GLY A 617 -14.34 4.82 0.64
N ASN A 618 -15.34 5.49 1.22
CA ASN A 618 -16.38 6.11 0.40
C ASN A 618 -15.84 7.34 -0.30
N VAL A 619 -16.07 7.41 -1.60
CA VAL A 619 -15.72 8.57 -2.41
C VAL A 619 -16.94 9.49 -2.47
N GLY A 620 -16.78 10.70 -1.96
CA GLY A 620 -17.81 11.74 -2.03
C GLY A 620 -18.11 12.15 -3.47
N PRO A 621 -19.28 12.75 -3.73
CA PRO A 621 -19.60 13.30 -5.04
C PRO A 621 -18.58 14.38 -5.41
N ALA A 622 -18.17 14.40 -6.68
CA ALA A 622 -17.36 15.49 -7.19
C ALA A 622 -18.23 16.74 -7.36
N GLU A 623 -17.85 17.80 -6.69
CA GLU A 623 -18.44 19.13 -6.83
C GLU A 623 -17.50 20.03 -7.64
N SER A 624 -17.99 21.15 -8.17
CA SER A 624 -17.17 22.01 -9.01
C SER A 624 -17.52 23.49 -8.92
N PHE A 625 -16.52 24.32 -9.19
CA PHE A 625 -16.65 25.74 -9.46
C PHE A 625 -15.75 26.14 -10.63
N LEU A 626 -15.96 27.32 -11.19
CA LEU A 626 -15.17 27.86 -12.29
C LEU A 626 -14.27 28.98 -11.78
N VAL A 627 -13.04 29.01 -12.28
CA VAL A 627 -12.11 30.11 -12.09
C VAL A 627 -11.75 30.68 -13.46
N THR A 628 -11.97 31.97 -13.64
CA THR A 628 -11.56 32.69 -14.85
C THR A 628 -10.39 33.59 -14.54
N LEU A 629 -9.23 33.27 -15.13
CA LEU A 629 -8.02 34.07 -15.04
C LEU A 629 -7.97 35.08 -16.17
N VAL A 630 -7.89 36.36 -15.85
CA VAL A 630 -7.80 37.44 -16.82
C VAL A 630 -6.46 38.16 -16.73
N LYS A 631 -6.02 38.75 -17.83
CA LYS A 631 -4.82 39.57 -17.83
C LYS A 631 -4.98 40.74 -16.84
N PRO A 632 -3.96 41.01 -16.00
CA PRO A 632 -3.95 42.22 -15.18
C PRO A 632 -4.19 43.46 -16.08
N ARG A 633 -5.05 44.36 -15.63
CA ARG A 633 -5.17 45.65 -16.26
C ARG A 633 -3.94 46.45 -15.88
N GLY A 634 -3.07 46.72 -16.84
CA GLY A 634 -1.90 47.58 -16.69
C GLY A 634 -2.26 48.98 -16.22
#